data_bb9a75129c514b7309ee104a0ec5e4b2
#
_entry.id   bb9a75129c514b7309ee104a0ec5e4b2
#
_cell.length_a   1.000
_cell.length_b   1.000
_cell.length_c   1.000
_cell.angle_alpha   90.00
_cell.angle_beta   90.00
_cell.angle_gamma   90.00
#
_symmetry.space_group_name_H-M   'P 1'
#
loop_
_entity.id
_entity.type
_entity.pdbx_description
1 polymer ?
#
loop_
_entity_poly.entity_id
_entity_poly.type
_entity_poly.pdbx_seq_one_letter_code
_entity_poly.pdbx_strand_id
1 'polypeptide(L)'
;MRQTPFHDYYTARTLEALSCEDSFIPVYASSSNKIYPFQIAAADFALRSPYQKGVVLCDEAGLGKSHEAMLVITQKWLEGRRRILLAVPNADLLCQWTALMEQFYSVPYTVLSTRAQWDALATEDEPNPFLQEAVVITTYDFAAGNEEMAGAVPWDLAVFE
;
A
#
# COMPACT_ATOMS: atom_id res chain seq x y z
N MET A 1 9.11 -3.17 22.07
CA MET A 1 10.60 -3.18 22.02
C MET A 1 11.08 -1.77 22.38
N ARG A 2 12.06 -1.58 23.26
CA ARG A 2 12.54 -0.22 23.60
C ARG A 2 13.45 0.28 22.48
N GLN A 3 13.11 1.43 21.90
CA GLN A 3 13.95 2.12 20.93
C GLN A 3 15.26 2.51 21.61
N THR A 4 16.39 2.16 21.03
CA THR A 4 17.70 2.49 21.57
C THR A 4 18.26 3.71 20.84
N PRO A 5 19.17 4.49 21.45
CA PRO A 5 19.85 5.61 20.78
C PRO A 5 20.52 5.21 19.45
N PHE A 6 20.90 3.95 19.31
CA PHE A 6 21.45 3.40 18.07
C PHE A 6 20.41 3.38 16.94
N HIS A 7 19.15 3.01 17.24
CA HIS A 7 18.07 3.04 16.25
C HIS A 7 17.78 4.47 15.79
N ASP A 8 17.77 5.42 16.72
CA ASP A 8 17.54 6.83 16.40
C ASP A 8 18.70 7.40 15.56
N TYR A 9 19.95 7.06 15.89
CA TYR A 9 21.12 7.44 15.10
C TYR A 9 21.09 6.83 13.69
N TYR A 10 20.78 5.53 13.57
CA TYR A 10 20.70 4.85 12.27
C TYR A 10 19.59 5.45 11.40
N THR A 11 18.43 5.73 11.98
CA THR A 11 17.31 6.38 11.27
C THR A 11 17.72 7.78 10.78
N ALA A 12 18.35 8.60 11.63
CA ALA A 12 18.84 9.92 11.25
C ALA A 12 19.85 9.86 10.11
N ARG A 13 20.83 8.94 10.19
CA ARG A 13 21.83 8.72 9.13
C ARG A 13 21.21 8.28 7.80
N THR A 14 20.18 7.43 7.86
CA THR A 14 19.48 6.97 6.66
C THR A 14 18.71 8.14 6.02
N LEU A 15 18.03 8.95 6.83
CA LEU A 15 17.33 10.15 6.36
C LEU A 15 18.28 11.20 5.76
N GLU A 16 19.45 11.42 6.36
CA GLU A 16 20.49 12.32 5.82
C GLU A 16 21.04 11.85 4.46
N ALA A 17 21.10 10.52 4.25
CA ALA A 17 21.61 9.94 3.01
C ALA A 17 20.60 9.98 1.86
N LEU A 18 19.31 10.28 2.14
CA LEU A 18 18.28 10.43 1.13
C LEU A 18 18.40 11.82 0.48
N SER A 19 18.42 11.88 -0.86
CA SER A 19 18.34 13.16 -1.57
C SER A 19 16.94 13.77 -1.37
N CYS A 20 16.81 15.10 -1.48
CA CYS A 20 15.54 15.80 -1.34
C CYS A 20 14.45 15.31 -2.33
N GLU A 21 14.86 14.82 -3.48
CA GLU A 21 13.96 14.29 -4.51
C GLU A 21 13.48 12.86 -4.21
N ASP A 22 14.25 12.12 -3.41
CA ASP A 22 14.01 10.72 -3.09
C ASP A 22 13.54 10.50 -1.64
N SER A 23 13.14 11.54 -0.95
CA SER A 23 12.92 11.49 0.49
C SER A 23 11.53 10.94 0.82
N PHE A 24 11.48 9.94 1.70
CA PHE A 24 10.26 9.44 2.33
C PHE A 24 9.70 10.38 3.42
N ILE A 25 10.21 11.60 3.58
CA ILE A 25 9.77 12.53 4.63
C ILE A 25 8.26 12.75 4.61
N PRO A 26 7.59 12.95 3.46
CA PRO A 26 6.14 13.08 3.41
C PRO A 26 5.40 11.83 3.90
N VAL A 27 5.94 10.64 3.63
CA VAL A 27 5.37 9.37 4.07
C VAL A 27 5.45 9.24 5.58
N TYR A 28 6.55 9.65 6.20
CA TYR A 28 6.68 9.67 7.67
C TYR A 28 5.70 10.65 8.31
N ALA A 29 5.54 11.82 7.73
CA ALA A 29 4.61 12.82 8.23
C ALA A 29 3.13 12.40 8.12
N SER A 30 2.81 11.54 7.16
CA SER A 30 1.46 11.02 6.94
C SER A 30 1.13 9.74 7.73
N SER A 31 2.12 9.16 8.40
CA SER A 31 1.97 7.94 9.19
C SER A 31 2.03 8.26 10.67
N SER A 32 1.06 7.78 11.45
CA SER A 32 1.07 7.88 12.91
C SER A 32 1.80 6.72 13.58
N ASN A 33 2.34 5.78 12.81
CA ASN A 33 3.01 4.59 13.32
C ASN A 33 4.51 4.78 13.48
N LYS A 34 5.07 3.94 14.34
CA LYS A 34 6.50 3.80 14.55
C LYS A 34 7.11 2.94 13.44
N ILE A 35 7.77 3.57 12.49
CA ILE A 35 8.42 2.89 11.37
C ILE A 35 9.85 2.53 11.75
N TYR A 36 10.27 1.32 11.44
CA TYR A 36 11.61 0.83 11.71
C TYR A 36 12.55 1.01 10.51
N PRO A 37 13.87 1.22 10.73
CA PRO A 37 14.83 1.47 9.65
C PRO A 37 14.85 0.38 8.56
N PHE A 38 14.66 -0.89 8.93
CA PHE A 38 14.64 -1.98 7.96
C PHE A 38 13.39 -1.92 7.07
N GLN A 39 12.23 -1.49 7.59
CA GLN A 39 11.01 -1.29 6.79
C GLN A 39 11.19 -0.18 5.76
N ILE A 40 11.92 0.87 6.13
CA ILE A 40 12.28 1.94 5.19
C ILE A 40 13.19 1.40 4.09
N ALA A 41 14.21 0.63 4.46
CA ALA A 41 15.14 0.05 3.50
C ALA A 41 14.41 -0.91 2.52
N ALA A 42 13.46 -1.71 3.01
CA ALA A 42 12.63 -2.59 2.18
C ALA A 42 11.74 -1.79 1.22
N ALA A 43 11.08 -0.73 1.71
CA ALA A 43 10.26 0.14 0.87
C ALA A 43 11.09 0.92 -0.16
N ASP A 44 12.27 1.44 0.23
CA ASP A 44 13.19 2.12 -0.68
C ASP A 44 13.68 1.17 -1.79
N PHE A 45 14.04 -0.06 -1.41
CA PHE A 45 14.38 -1.11 -2.39
C PHE A 45 13.24 -1.35 -3.37
N ALA A 46 11.99 -1.45 -2.88
CA ALA A 46 10.83 -1.67 -3.73
C ALA A 46 10.60 -0.53 -4.72
N LEU A 47 10.80 0.71 -4.29
CA LEU A 47 10.59 1.90 -5.12
C LEU A 47 11.70 2.14 -6.14
N ARG A 48 12.95 1.83 -5.79
CA ARG A 48 14.13 2.04 -6.64
C ARG A 48 14.53 0.81 -7.45
N SER A 49 13.81 -0.30 -7.31
CA SER A 49 14.15 -1.53 -8.02
C SER A 49 14.27 -1.27 -9.54
N PRO A 50 15.39 -1.59 -10.15
CA PRO A 50 15.56 -1.46 -11.60
C PRO A 50 14.72 -2.48 -12.38
N TYR A 51 14.19 -3.48 -11.69
CA TYR A 51 13.32 -4.50 -12.26
C TYR A 51 11.89 -3.95 -12.33
N GLN A 52 11.51 -3.43 -13.48
CA GLN A 52 10.22 -2.76 -13.73
C GLN A 52 8.97 -3.65 -13.57
N LYS A 53 9.15 -4.95 -13.29
CA LYS A 53 8.04 -5.91 -13.23
C LYS A 53 7.51 -6.16 -11.82
N GLY A 54 8.12 -5.58 -10.80
CA GLY A 54 7.70 -5.71 -9.40
C GLY A 54 8.80 -6.24 -8.48
N VAL A 55 8.51 -6.28 -7.21
CA VAL A 55 9.37 -6.76 -6.13
C VAL A 55 8.59 -7.70 -5.23
N VAL A 56 9.30 -8.56 -4.51
CA VAL A 56 8.73 -9.43 -3.48
C VAL A 56 9.35 -9.05 -2.15
N LEU A 57 8.51 -8.71 -1.16
CA LEU A 57 8.93 -8.45 0.22
C LEU A 57 8.92 -9.77 0.99
N CYS A 58 10.10 -10.29 1.31
CA CYS A 58 10.30 -11.63 1.87
C CYS A 58 10.77 -11.62 3.33
N ASP A 59 10.59 -10.55 4.06
CA ASP A 59 11.00 -10.47 5.46
C ASP A 59 10.27 -11.51 6.33
N GLU A 60 10.87 -11.87 7.46
CA GLU A 60 10.29 -12.86 8.38
C GLU A 60 8.89 -12.46 8.84
N ALA A 61 8.11 -13.47 9.22
CA ALA A 61 6.77 -13.23 9.77
C ALA A 61 6.85 -12.37 11.05
N GLY A 62 5.96 -11.39 11.17
CA GLY A 62 5.91 -10.49 12.32
C GLY A 62 6.79 -9.24 12.22
N LEU A 63 7.63 -9.09 11.21
CA LEU A 63 8.45 -7.88 11.00
C LEU A 63 7.68 -6.70 10.39
N GLY A 64 6.44 -6.91 9.99
CA GLY A 64 5.56 -5.84 9.53
C GLY A 64 5.64 -5.56 8.03
N LYS A 65 5.69 -6.61 7.20
CA LYS A 65 5.63 -6.49 5.73
C LYS A 65 4.47 -5.62 5.23
N SER A 66 3.32 -5.70 5.89
CA SER A 66 2.17 -4.84 5.56
C SER A 66 2.48 -3.36 5.76
N HIS A 67 3.30 -2.99 6.76
CA HIS A 67 3.79 -1.61 6.92
C HIS A 67 4.76 -1.22 5.82
N GLU A 68 5.65 -2.11 5.40
CA GLU A 68 6.57 -1.89 4.27
C GLU A 68 5.79 -1.63 2.98
N ALA A 69 4.79 -2.47 2.70
CA ALA A 69 3.91 -2.28 1.56
C ALA A 69 3.10 -0.97 1.66
N MET A 70 2.64 -0.60 2.86
CA MET A 70 1.95 0.68 3.07
C MET A 70 2.86 1.89 2.86
N LEU A 71 4.15 1.81 3.17
CA LEU A 71 5.11 2.86 2.82
C LEU A 71 5.19 3.06 1.31
N VAL A 72 5.25 1.97 0.55
CA VAL A 72 5.26 2.00 -0.92
C VAL A 72 3.95 2.58 -1.46
N ILE A 73 2.81 2.11 -0.97
CA ILE A 73 1.48 2.61 -1.36
C ILE A 73 1.36 4.11 -1.10
N THR A 74 1.73 4.54 0.12
CA THR A 74 1.66 5.95 0.54
C THR A 74 2.57 6.82 -0.31
N GLN A 75 3.79 6.38 -0.59
CA GLN A 75 4.72 7.10 -1.46
C GLN A 75 4.15 7.24 -2.87
N LYS A 76 3.63 6.18 -3.46
CA LYS A 76 2.99 6.23 -4.78
C LYS A 76 1.77 7.14 -4.80
N TRP A 77 0.98 7.14 -3.74
CA TRP A 77 -0.13 8.06 -3.59
C TRP A 77 0.32 9.54 -3.57
N LEU A 78 1.37 9.85 -2.81
CA LEU A 78 1.95 11.20 -2.74
C LEU A 78 2.58 11.64 -4.08
N GLU A 79 3.09 10.71 -4.87
CA GLU A 79 3.56 10.93 -6.25
C GLU A 79 2.41 11.17 -7.26
N GLY A 80 1.16 11.16 -6.82
CA GLY A 80 -0.01 11.39 -7.67
C GLY A 80 -0.56 10.13 -8.34
N ARG A 81 -0.09 8.94 -7.97
CA ARG A 81 -0.65 7.67 -8.44
C ARG A 81 -1.95 7.39 -7.70
N ARG A 82 -3.06 7.30 -8.42
CA ARG A 82 -4.41 7.29 -7.84
C ARG A 82 -5.12 5.96 -7.94
N ARG A 83 -4.70 5.08 -8.84
CA ARG A 83 -5.31 3.77 -9.08
C ARG A 83 -4.42 2.68 -8.53
N ILE A 84 -4.65 2.30 -7.28
CA ILE A 84 -3.84 1.32 -6.56
C ILE A 84 -4.72 0.13 -6.19
N LEU A 85 -4.31 -1.07 -6.60
CA LEU A 85 -4.96 -2.31 -6.22
C LEU A 85 -4.23 -2.95 -5.04
N LEU A 86 -4.98 -3.34 -4.02
CA LEU A 86 -4.52 -4.21 -2.94
C LEU A 86 -5.38 -5.46 -2.91
N ALA A 87 -4.85 -6.57 -3.38
CA ALA A 87 -5.51 -7.86 -3.39
C ALA A 87 -5.02 -8.75 -2.26
N VAL A 88 -5.95 -9.33 -1.51
CA VAL A 88 -5.68 -10.17 -0.34
C VAL A 88 -6.37 -11.53 -0.47
N PRO A 89 -5.84 -12.60 0.17
CA PRO A 89 -6.38 -13.95 0.00
C PRO A 89 -7.77 -14.16 0.62
N ASN A 90 -8.14 -13.41 1.68
CA ASN A 90 -9.39 -13.65 2.41
C ASN A 90 -9.91 -12.39 3.13
N ALA A 91 -11.12 -12.50 3.66
CA ALA A 91 -11.80 -11.41 4.36
C ALA A 91 -11.12 -11.02 5.69
N ASP A 92 -10.46 -11.95 6.39
CA ASP A 92 -9.78 -11.64 7.65
C ASP A 92 -8.58 -10.72 7.40
N LEU A 93 -7.79 -10.99 6.37
CA LEU A 93 -6.70 -10.11 5.96
C LEU A 93 -7.22 -8.77 5.42
N LEU A 94 -8.34 -8.78 4.69
CA LEU A 94 -8.97 -7.54 4.25
C LEU A 94 -9.34 -6.66 5.46
N CYS A 95 -9.93 -7.21 6.52
CA CYS A 95 -10.23 -6.47 7.75
C CYS A 95 -8.95 -5.97 8.46
N GLN A 96 -7.87 -6.75 8.45
CA GLN A 96 -6.59 -6.31 9.02
C GLN A 96 -6.00 -5.14 8.25
N TRP A 97 -6.05 -5.16 6.92
CA TRP A 97 -5.56 -4.09 6.07
C TRP A 97 -6.38 -2.80 6.20
N THR A 98 -7.70 -2.90 6.27
CA THR A 98 -8.56 -1.72 6.51
C THR A 98 -8.28 -1.10 7.87
N ALA A 99 -8.16 -1.91 8.92
CA ALA A 99 -7.80 -1.44 10.26
C ALA A 99 -6.41 -0.78 10.30
N LEU A 100 -5.43 -1.36 9.58
CA LEU A 100 -4.09 -0.79 9.45
C LEU A 100 -4.13 0.59 8.80
N MET A 101 -4.88 0.73 7.70
CA MET A 101 -5.01 2.00 6.98
C MET A 101 -5.72 3.05 7.83
N GLU A 102 -6.82 2.71 8.46
CA GLU A 102 -7.57 3.64 9.34
C GLU A 102 -6.73 4.12 10.52
N GLN A 103 -5.96 3.23 11.12
CA GLN A 103 -5.23 3.54 12.34
C GLN A 103 -3.94 4.34 12.09
N PHE A 104 -3.25 4.08 10.98
CA PHE A 104 -1.87 4.55 10.81
C PHE A 104 -1.60 5.35 9.55
N TYR A 105 -2.48 5.31 8.55
CA TYR A 105 -2.21 5.93 7.25
C TYR A 105 -3.37 6.78 6.76
N SER A 106 -3.08 7.94 6.19
CA SER A 106 -4.09 8.88 5.69
C SER A 106 -4.27 8.77 4.17
N VAL A 107 -4.35 7.54 3.65
CA VAL A 107 -4.57 7.27 2.24
C VAL A 107 -6.02 6.84 2.02
N PRO A 108 -6.77 7.46 1.11
CA PRO A 108 -8.13 7.04 0.80
C PRO A 108 -8.17 5.61 0.27
N TYR A 109 -9.10 4.83 0.76
CA TYR A 109 -9.30 3.46 0.30
C TYR A 109 -10.77 3.14 0.09
N THR A 110 -11.03 2.14 -0.72
CA THR A 110 -12.37 1.60 -0.99
C THR A 110 -12.31 0.08 -0.90
N VAL A 111 -13.26 -0.51 -0.19
CA VAL A 111 -13.38 -1.98 -0.11
C VAL A 111 -14.34 -2.46 -1.19
N LEU A 112 -13.88 -3.41 -1.99
CA LEU A 112 -14.66 -4.00 -3.08
C LEU A 112 -14.47 -5.53 -3.06
N SER A 113 -15.26 -6.21 -2.23
CA SER A 113 -15.16 -7.66 -2.02
C SER A 113 -16.51 -8.39 -2.00
N THR A 114 -17.61 -7.65 -2.17
CA THR A 114 -18.95 -8.19 -2.18
C THR A 114 -19.81 -7.55 -3.26
N ARG A 115 -20.87 -8.26 -3.69
CA ARG A 115 -21.83 -7.71 -4.66
C ARG A 115 -22.54 -6.45 -4.15
N ALA A 116 -22.86 -6.40 -2.86
CA ALA A 116 -23.48 -5.23 -2.26
C ALA A 116 -22.60 -3.97 -2.33
N GLN A 117 -21.29 -4.13 -2.13
CA GLN A 117 -20.32 -3.02 -2.31
C GLN A 117 -20.20 -2.62 -3.78
N TRP A 118 -20.21 -3.61 -4.69
CA TRP A 118 -20.26 -3.35 -6.12
C TRP A 118 -21.45 -2.47 -6.50
N ASP A 119 -22.65 -2.90 -6.13
CA ASP A 119 -23.89 -2.22 -6.49
C ASP A 119 -24.00 -0.82 -5.83
N ALA A 120 -23.33 -0.61 -4.72
CA ALA A 120 -23.25 0.71 -4.06
C ALA A 120 -22.29 1.69 -4.76
N LEU A 121 -21.28 1.19 -5.47
CA LEU A 121 -20.24 1.99 -6.13
C LEU A 121 -20.48 2.15 -7.63
N ALA A 122 -21.09 1.15 -8.27
CA ALA A 122 -21.41 1.21 -9.70
C ALA A 122 -22.50 2.24 -9.97
N THR A 123 -22.28 3.11 -10.94
CA THR A 123 -23.26 4.09 -11.43
C THR A 123 -23.54 3.86 -12.90
N GLU A 124 -24.59 4.51 -13.43
CA GLU A 124 -24.90 4.46 -14.87
C GLU A 124 -23.77 5.06 -15.72
N ASP A 125 -23.10 6.10 -15.21
CA ASP A 125 -21.99 6.77 -15.89
C ASP A 125 -20.66 6.02 -15.72
N GLU A 126 -20.46 5.31 -14.60
CA GLU A 126 -19.24 4.55 -14.29
C GLU A 126 -19.60 3.15 -13.79
N PRO A 127 -19.81 2.21 -14.70
CA PRO A 127 -20.28 0.85 -14.35
C PRO A 127 -19.17 -0.03 -13.74
N ASN A 128 -17.91 0.40 -13.80
CA ASN A 128 -16.78 -0.35 -13.27
C ASN A 128 -16.31 0.22 -11.91
N PRO A 129 -16.71 -0.37 -10.77
CA PRO A 129 -16.32 0.12 -9.44
C PRO A 129 -14.83 0.02 -9.12
N PHE A 130 -14.04 -0.68 -9.93
CA PHE A 130 -12.58 -0.69 -9.79
C PHE A 130 -11.91 0.62 -10.25
N LEU A 131 -12.60 1.46 -11.02
CA LEU A 131 -12.09 2.75 -11.53
C LEU A 131 -12.12 3.88 -10.48
N GLN A 132 -11.92 3.56 -9.21
CA GLN A 132 -11.87 4.55 -8.13
C GLN A 132 -10.48 5.19 -8.03
N GLU A 133 -10.45 6.50 -7.76
CA GLU A 133 -9.21 7.20 -7.37
C GLU A 133 -8.94 6.97 -5.88
N ALA A 134 -8.59 5.74 -5.54
CA ALA A 134 -8.34 5.27 -4.19
C ALA A 134 -7.45 4.02 -4.20
N VAL A 135 -7.08 3.54 -3.02
CA VAL A 135 -6.59 2.17 -2.86
C VAL A 135 -7.79 1.24 -2.83
N VAL A 136 -7.99 0.47 -3.89
CA VAL A 136 -9.07 -0.53 -3.95
C VAL A 136 -8.59 -1.80 -3.28
N ILE A 137 -9.21 -2.15 -2.15
CA ILE A 137 -8.92 -3.38 -1.41
C ILE A 137 -9.93 -4.45 -1.81
N THR A 138 -9.45 -5.58 -2.29
CA THR A 138 -10.30 -6.68 -2.76
C THR A 138 -9.75 -8.04 -2.35
N THR A 139 -10.59 -9.08 -2.41
CA THR A 139 -10.10 -10.45 -2.27
C THR A 139 -9.74 -11.05 -3.63
N TYR A 140 -8.84 -12.05 -3.64
CA TYR A 140 -8.48 -12.76 -4.86
C TYR A 140 -9.68 -13.34 -5.59
N ASP A 141 -10.58 -13.99 -4.83
CA ASP A 141 -11.77 -14.62 -5.41
C ASP A 141 -12.71 -13.58 -6.05
N PHE A 142 -12.88 -12.43 -5.40
CA PHE A 142 -13.74 -11.37 -5.93
C PHE A 142 -13.13 -10.72 -7.17
N ALA A 143 -11.83 -10.46 -7.16
CA ALA A 143 -11.11 -9.91 -8.31
C ALA A 143 -11.13 -10.89 -9.50
N ALA A 144 -10.90 -12.17 -9.26
CA ALA A 144 -10.95 -13.22 -10.28
C ALA A 144 -12.37 -13.39 -10.86
N GLY A 145 -13.40 -13.29 -10.02
CA GLY A 145 -14.81 -13.34 -10.47
C GLY A 145 -15.21 -12.11 -11.33
N ASN A 146 -14.41 -11.04 -11.31
CA ASN A 146 -14.63 -9.80 -12.08
C ASN A 146 -13.38 -9.42 -12.90
N GLU A 147 -12.68 -10.41 -13.42
CA GLU A 147 -11.38 -10.29 -14.09
C GLU A 147 -11.38 -9.27 -15.24
N GLU A 148 -12.42 -9.24 -16.07
CA GLU A 148 -12.52 -8.29 -17.17
C GLU A 148 -12.55 -6.84 -16.68
N MET A 149 -13.31 -6.56 -15.62
CA MET A 149 -13.44 -5.21 -15.07
C MET A 149 -12.19 -4.78 -14.29
N ALA A 150 -11.62 -5.69 -13.51
CA ALA A 150 -10.38 -5.43 -12.79
C ALA A 150 -9.19 -5.26 -13.76
N GLY A 151 -9.13 -6.07 -14.82
CA GLY A 151 -8.10 -6.00 -15.85
C GLY A 151 -8.19 -4.81 -16.79
N ALA A 152 -9.37 -4.20 -16.92
CA ALA A 152 -9.58 -3.00 -17.73
C ALA A 152 -9.03 -1.73 -17.06
N VAL A 153 -8.73 -1.75 -15.75
CA VAL A 153 -8.22 -0.59 -15.02
C VAL A 153 -6.72 -0.43 -15.28
N PRO A 154 -6.26 0.75 -15.69
CA PRO A 154 -4.82 1.04 -15.82
C PRO A 154 -4.23 1.29 -14.42
N TRP A 155 -3.91 0.23 -13.70
CA TRP A 155 -3.37 0.32 -12.36
C TRP A 155 -1.99 0.98 -12.34
N ASP A 156 -1.80 1.95 -11.45
CA ASP A 156 -0.51 2.56 -11.18
C ASP A 156 0.38 1.66 -10.32
N LEU A 157 -0.26 0.90 -9.41
CA LEU A 157 0.38 -0.07 -8.54
C LEU A 157 -0.59 -1.21 -8.23
N ALA A 158 -0.09 -2.44 -8.23
CA ALA A 158 -0.82 -3.60 -7.71
C ALA A 158 0.01 -4.27 -6.61
N VAL A 159 -0.61 -4.51 -5.47
CA VAL A 159 -0.02 -5.17 -4.31
C VAL A 159 -0.80 -6.46 -4.04
N PHE A 160 -0.09 -7.55 -3.88
CA PHE A 160 -0.66 -8.88 -3.59
C PHE A 160 -0.06 -9.42 -2.30
N GLU A 161 -0.87 -9.85 -1.37
CA GLU A 161 -0.45 -10.46 -0.11
C GLU A 161 -0.45 -11.98 -0.17
#